data_211c2cf0d775233d3fc0c17120b3c0a6
#
_entry.id   211c2cf0d775233d3fc0c17120b3c0a6
#
_cell.length_a   1.000
_cell.length_b   1.000
_cell.length_c   1.000
_cell.angle_alpha   90.00
_cell.angle_beta   90.00
_cell.angle_gamma   90.00
#
_symmetry.space_group_name_H-M   'P 1'
#
loop_
_entity.id
_entity.type
_entity.pdbx_description
1 polymer ?
#
loop_
_entity_poly.entity_id
_entity_poly.type
_entity_poly.pdbx_seq_one_letter_code
_entity_poly.pdbx_strand_id
1 'polypeptide(L)'
;MGPRSDWFTRAAIERLSSQLWRVTPQSNRVGIRLEGEVPLERCNHDELPSEGTSLGAIQVPASGQPVLFLADHPLTGGYPVIAAVASHHLDLAGQIPINAQIRFNPIEAFVEFEPDASLLTADAKNQP
;
A
#
# COMPACT_ATOMS: atom_id res chain seq x y z
N MET A 1 3.62 10.34 6.23
CA MET A 1 4.35 9.20 5.66
C MET A 1 4.74 8.21 6.75
N GLY A 2 5.14 7.01 6.35
CA GLY A 2 5.54 5.98 7.29
C GLY A 2 6.89 6.23 7.91
N PRO A 3 7.26 5.44 8.94
CA PRO A 3 8.48 5.68 9.71
C PRO A 3 9.78 5.47 8.93
N ARG A 4 9.72 4.79 7.78
CA ARG A 4 10.90 4.55 6.93
C ARG A 4 10.77 5.19 5.55
N SER A 5 9.97 6.25 5.42
CA SER A 5 9.81 6.94 4.14
C SER A 5 11.15 7.51 3.63
N ASP A 6 12.06 7.90 4.52
CA ASP A 6 13.39 8.39 4.17
C ASP A 6 14.31 7.32 3.57
N TRP A 7 13.92 6.04 3.62
CA TRP A 7 14.66 4.95 2.97
C TRP A 7 14.39 4.85 1.47
N PHE A 8 13.49 5.68 0.95
CA PHE A 8 13.08 5.65 -0.45
C PHE A 8 13.52 6.89 -1.19
N THR A 9 13.70 6.77 -2.50
CA THR A 9 13.99 7.92 -3.34
C THR A 9 12.78 8.84 -3.37
N ARG A 10 13.02 10.12 -3.66
CA ARG A 10 11.91 11.07 -3.81
C ARG A 10 10.96 10.63 -4.92
N ALA A 11 11.51 10.10 -6.02
CA ALA A 11 10.72 9.58 -7.12
C ALA A 11 9.81 8.43 -6.67
N ALA A 12 10.32 7.53 -5.79
CA ALA A 12 9.52 6.44 -5.28
C ALA A 12 8.36 6.94 -4.41
N ILE A 13 8.64 7.90 -3.53
CA ILE A 13 7.60 8.49 -2.67
C ILE A 13 6.49 9.14 -3.52
N GLU A 14 6.87 9.87 -4.56
CA GLU A 14 5.91 10.47 -5.49
C GLU A 14 5.14 9.40 -6.26
N ARG A 15 5.84 8.35 -6.68
CA ARG A 15 5.24 7.25 -7.47
C ARG A 15 4.19 6.49 -6.67
N LEU A 16 4.34 6.38 -5.36
CA LEU A 16 3.36 5.70 -4.54
C LEU A 16 1.94 6.26 -4.78
N SER A 17 1.81 7.57 -4.92
CA SER A 17 0.52 8.23 -5.10
C SER A 17 0.20 8.63 -6.55
N SER A 18 1.18 8.57 -7.45
CA SER A 18 0.97 9.00 -8.84
C SER A 18 0.70 7.85 -9.81
N GLN A 19 0.94 6.61 -9.40
CA GLN A 19 0.83 5.43 -10.23
C GLN A 19 -0.35 4.57 -9.78
N LEU A 20 -0.96 3.87 -10.73
CA LEU A 20 -1.96 2.85 -10.41
C LEU A 20 -1.27 1.56 -9.97
N TRP A 21 -1.87 0.90 -8.99
CA TRP A 21 -1.38 -0.36 -8.43
C TRP A 21 -2.47 -1.42 -8.59
N ARG A 22 -2.09 -2.59 -9.08
CA ARG A 22 -3.01 -3.71 -9.26
C ARG A 22 -2.97 -4.62 -8.05
N VAL A 23 -4.14 -5.02 -7.57
CA VAL A 23 -4.26 -6.01 -6.50
C VAL A 23 -3.98 -7.39 -7.10
N THR A 24 -2.92 -8.04 -6.63
CA THR A 24 -2.47 -9.32 -7.22
C THR A 24 -3.24 -10.51 -6.65
N PRO A 25 -3.25 -11.65 -7.38
CA PRO A 25 -3.85 -12.89 -6.86
C PRO A 25 -3.18 -13.45 -5.62
N GLN A 26 -1.97 -12.99 -5.27
CA GLN A 26 -1.29 -13.38 -4.05
C GLN A 26 -1.81 -12.64 -2.81
N SER A 27 -2.74 -11.71 -3.00
CA SER A 27 -3.35 -10.99 -1.88
C SER A 27 -4.22 -11.92 -1.05
N ASN A 28 -4.21 -11.72 0.27
CA ASN A 28 -4.98 -12.51 1.22
C ASN A 28 -5.27 -11.68 2.48
N ARG A 29 -5.70 -12.33 3.56
CA ARG A 29 -6.06 -11.65 4.80
C ARG A 29 -4.85 -11.09 5.56
N VAL A 30 -3.65 -11.55 5.25
CA VAL A 30 -2.41 -11.01 5.81
C VAL A 30 -2.08 -9.66 5.19
N GLY A 31 -2.23 -9.54 3.88
CA GLY A 31 -1.94 -8.30 3.19
C GLY A 31 -2.36 -8.30 1.73
N ILE A 32 -2.66 -7.12 1.24
CA ILE A 32 -2.91 -6.89 -0.17
C ILE A 32 -1.56 -6.66 -0.84
N ARG A 33 -1.20 -7.57 -1.73
CA ARG A 33 0.05 -7.46 -2.50
C ARG A 33 -0.24 -6.73 -3.79
N LEU A 34 0.43 -5.59 -3.94
CA LEU A 34 0.20 -4.68 -5.06
C LEU A 34 1.31 -4.81 -6.08
N GLU A 35 0.96 -4.55 -7.34
CA GLU A 35 1.91 -4.55 -8.44
C GLU A 35 1.68 -3.31 -9.28
N GLY A 36 2.74 -2.56 -9.52
CA GLY A 36 2.74 -1.40 -10.39
C GLY A 36 3.72 -1.58 -11.53
N GLU A 37 3.58 -0.75 -12.55
CA GLU A 37 4.46 -0.79 -13.71
C GLU A 37 5.92 -0.50 -13.32
N VAL A 38 6.11 0.42 -12.38
CA VAL A 38 7.44 0.79 -11.89
C VAL A 38 7.50 0.53 -10.40
N PRO A 39 8.46 -0.30 -9.94
CA PRO A 39 8.60 -0.57 -8.51
C PRO A 39 9.10 0.66 -7.74
N LEU A 40 8.91 0.64 -6.43
CA LEU A 40 9.36 1.71 -5.54
C LEU A 40 10.83 1.50 -5.21
N GLU A 41 11.68 2.47 -5.57
CA GLU A 41 13.11 2.38 -5.35
C GLU A 41 13.51 2.83 -3.94
N ARG A 42 14.41 2.07 -3.34
CA ARG A 42 15.03 2.43 -2.06
C ARG A 42 16.33 3.18 -2.29
N CYS A 43 16.57 4.21 -1.51
CA CYS A 43 17.86 4.89 -1.47
C CYS A 43 18.75 4.34 -0.35
N ASN A 44 18.16 3.67 0.64
CA ASN A 44 18.88 2.99 1.70
C ASN A 44 18.68 1.48 1.52
N HIS A 45 19.75 0.76 1.25
CA HIS A 45 19.73 -0.69 1.00
C HIS A 45 20.22 -1.50 2.20
N ASP A 46 20.38 -0.86 3.35
CA ASP A 46 20.78 -1.55 4.56
C ASP A 46 19.76 -2.59 4.97
N GLU A 47 20.20 -3.60 5.67
CA GLU A 47 19.32 -4.61 6.24
C GLU A 47 18.56 -3.97 7.41
N LEU A 48 17.23 -4.11 7.40
CA LEU A 48 16.39 -3.57 8.46
C LEU A 48 16.13 -4.66 9.49
N PRO A 49 16.45 -4.44 10.78
CA PRO A 49 16.03 -5.37 11.82
C PRO A 49 14.50 -5.47 11.86
N SER A 50 13.98 -6.60 12.31
CA SER A 50 12.53 -6.77 12.44
C SER A 50 11.95 -5.68 13.34
N GLU A 51 10.90 -5.03 12.85
CA GLU A 51 10.19 -3.96 13.54
C GLU A 51 8.73 -4.36 13.72
N GLY A 52 8.07 -3.78 14.70
CA GLY A 52 6.64 -3.95 14.87
C GLY A 52 5.87 -3.48 13.64
N THR A 53 4.86 -4.24 13.25
CA THR A 53 4.01 -3.87 12.12
C THR A 53 2.64 -3.42 12.63
N SER A 54 1.91 -2.70 11.78
CA SER A 54 0.60 -2.18 12.11
C SER A 54 -0.38 -2.47 11.00
N LEU A 55 -1.63 -2.64 11.36
CA LEU A 55 -2.73 -2.69 10.40
C LEU A 55 -2.70 -1.41 9.56
N GLY A 56 -2.77 -1.55 8.26
CA GLY A 56 -2.74 -0.42 7.34
C GLY A 56 -1.36 0.05 6.93
N ALA A 57 -0.29 -0.50 7.49
CA ALA A 57 1.07 -0.16 7.06
C ALA A 57 1.32 -0.66 5.64
N ILE A 58 2.01 0.16 4.85
CA ILE A 58 2.42 -0.19 3.49
C ILE A 58 3.91 -0.51 3.54
N GLN A 59 4.23 -1.79 3.48
CA GLN A 59 5.60 -2.30 3.52
C GLN A 59 6.12 -2.51 2.10
N VAL A 60 7.40 -2.24 1.88
CA VAL A 60 8.01 -2.43 0.56
C VAL A 60 9.13 -3.47 0.64
N PRO A 61 8.86 -4.71 0.20
CA PRO A 61 9.90 -5.74 0.10
C PRO A 61 10.95 -5.40 -0.96
N ALA A 62 11.96 -6.26 -1.08
CA ALA A 62 13.07 -6.07 -2.01
C ALA A 62 12.64 -5.91 -3.47
N SER A 63 11.50 -6.49 -3.85
CA SER A 63 10.96 -6.35 -5.20
C SER A 63 10.54 -4.93 -5.54
N GLY A 64 10.31 -4.08 -4.53
CA GLY A 64 9.78 -2.73 -4.75
C GLY A 64 8.27 -2.69 -4.93
N GLN A 65 7.58 -3.82 -4.83
CA GLN A 65 6.13 -3.88 -4.96
C GLN A 65 5.49 -3.84 -3.56
N PRO A 66 4.62 -2.86 -3.28
CA PRO A 66 4.14 -2.65 -1.92
C PRO A 66 3.15 -3.71 -1.44
N VAL A 67 3.12 -3.91 -0.12
CA VAL A 67 2.16 -4.78 0.56
C VAL A 67 1.44 -3.96 1.59
N LEU A 68 0.12 -3.90 1.50
CA LEU A 68 -0.74 -3.24 2.49
C LEU A 68 -1.18 -4.28 3.52
N PHE A 69 -0.77 -4.10 4.77
CA PHE A 69 -1.09 -5.06 5.84
C PHE A 69 -2.56 -4.99 6.25
N LEU A 70 -3.19 -6.15 6.32
CA LEU A 70 -4.57 -6.32 6.77
C LEU A 70 -4.62 -6.94 8.18
N ALA A 71 -5.80 -7.36 8.60
CA ALA A 71 -6.05 -7.80 9.98
C ALA A 71 -5.16 -8.95 10.44
N ASP A 72 -4.81 -9.88 9.56
CA ASP A 72 -3.99 -11.04 9.91
C ASP A 72 -2.50 -10.81 9.64
N HIS A 73 -2.05 -9.54 9.58
CA HIS A 73 -0.65 -9.22 9.33
C HIS A 73 0.27 -9.78 10.41
N PRO A 74 1.55 -10.03 10.08
CA PRO A 74 2.51 -10.49 11.10
C PRO A 74 2.77 -9.41 12.14
N LEU A 75 3.20 -9.82 13.34
CA LEU A 75 3.50 -8.88 14.41
C LEU A 75 4.76 -8.05 14.14
N THR A 76 5.70 -8.60 13.37
CA THR A 76 6.92 -7.90 12.99
C THR A 76 7.24 -8.13 11.52
N GLY A 77 8.02 -7.22 10.94
CA GLY A 77 8.50 -7.34 9.58
C GLY A 77 9.86 -6.71 9.42
N GLY A 78 10.62 -7.17 8.41
CA GLY A 78 11.99 -6.74 8.15
C GLY A 78 12.16 -5.84 6.94
N TYR A 79 11.07 -5.31 6.38
CA TYR A 79 11.14 -4.40 5.24
C TYR A 79 10.61 -3.02 5.62
N PRO A 80 11.11 -1.95 4.97
CA PRO A 80 10.71 -0.60 5.34
C PRO A 80 9.25 -0.30 5.03
N VAL A 81 8.61 0.42 5.93
CA VAL A 81 7.24 0.92 5.77
C VAL A 81 7.31 2.32 5.20
N ILE A 82 6.77 2.52 4.00
CA ILE A 82 6.81 3.81 3.31
C ILE A 82 5.67 4.74 3.74
N ALA A 83 4.52 4.17 4.07
CA ALA A 83 3.33 4.95 4.41
C ALA A 83 2.35 4.09 5.21
N ALA A 84 1.26 4.68 5.66
CA ALA A 84 0.17 3.96 6.31
C ALA A 84 -1.16 4.48 5.76
N VAL A 85 -2.11 3.56 5.56
CA VAL A 85 -3.46 3.92 5.13
C VAL A 85 -4.23 4.44 6.34
N ALA A 86 -4.97 5.53 6.14
CA ALA A 86 -5.80 6.10 7.19
C ALA A 86 -6.84 5.08 7.67
N SER A 87 -7.07 5.03 8.98
CA SER A 87 -7.91 4.00 9.60
C SER A 87 -9.33 3.94 9.03
N HIS A 88 -9.89 5.07 8.63
CA HIS A 88 -11.24 5.11 8.07
C HIS A 88 -11.36 4.46 6.68
N HIS A 89 -10.23 4.16 6.03
CA HIS A 89 -10.20 3.46 4.75
C HIS A 89 -9.93 1.95 4.89
N LEU A 90 -9.57 1.49 6.08
CA LEU A 90 -9.17 0.08 6.26
C LEU A 90 -10.33 -0.89 6.06
N ASP A 91 -11.54 -0.48 6.38
CA ASP A 91 -12.73 -1.31 6.16
C ASP A 91 -12.95 -1.60 4.68
N LEU A 92 -12.57 -0.67 3.82
CA LEU A 92 -12.71 -0.84 2.38
C LEU A 92 -11.60 -1.69 1.80
N ALA A 93 -10.44 -1.70 2.42
CA ALA A 93 -9.26 -2.39 1.88
C ALA A 93 -9.50 -3.88 1.67
N GLY A 94 -10.15 -4.54 2.63
CA GLY A 94 -10.43 -5.96 2.54
C GLY A 94 -11.46 -6.34 1.49
N GLN A 95 -12.13 -5.37 0.90
CA GLN A 95 -13.17 -5.59 -0.10
C GLN A 95 -12.69 -5.35 -1.53
N ILE A 96 -11.44 -4.94 -1.71
CA ILE A 96 -10.90 -4.65 -3.03
C ILE A 96 -10.69 -5.97 -3.77
N PRO A 97 -11.33 -6.16 -4.94
CA PRO A 97 -11.19 -7.43 -5.67
C PRO A 97 -9.81 -7.61 -6.26
N ILE A 98 -9.40 -8.86 -6.44
CA ILE A 98 -8.17 -9.22 -7.14
C ILE A 98 -8.26 -8.66 -8.56
N ASN A 99 -7.13 -8.17 -9.06
CA ASN A 99 -6.96 -7.50 -10.35
C ASN A 99 -7.57 -6.09 -10.42
N ALA A 100 -8.19 -5.61 -9.35
CA ALA A 100 -8.59 -4.21 -9.29
C ALA A 100 -7.37 -3.30 -9.27
N GLN A 101 -7.53 -2.10 -9.80
CA GLN A 101 -6.49 -1.08 -9.73
C GLN A 101 -6.87 -0.02 -8.72
N ILE A 102 -5.90 0.41 -7.95
CA ILE A 102 -6.09 1.43 -6.92
C ILE A 102 -5.03 2.51 -7.06
N ARG A 103 -5.30 3.66 -6.49
CA ARG A 103 -4.35 4.76 -6.37
C ARG A 103 -4.35 5.24 -4.92
N PHE A 104 -3.18 5.62 -4.43
CA PHE A 104 -3.07 6.21 -3.10
C PHE A 104 -3.13 7.72 -3.17
N ASN A 105 -3.90 8.33 -2.27
CA ASN A 105 -3.98 9.78 -2.14
C ASN A 105 -3.33 10.20 -0.82
N PRO A 106 -2.26 11.01 -0.85
CA PRO A 106 -1.66 11.47 0.39
C PRO A 106 -2.58 12.46 1.10
N ILE A 107 -2.69 12.28 2.44
CA ILE A 107 -3.37 13.20 3.33
C ILE A 107 -2.47 13.37 4.56
N GLU A 108 -2.25 14.56 5.02
CA GLU A 108 -1.41 14.83 6.18
C GLU A 108 -0.30 13.77 6.40
N ALA A 109 -0.37 12.96 7.47
CA ALA A 109 0.62 11.93 7.80
C ALA A 109 0.29 10.55 7.23
N PHE A 110 -0.83 10.40 6.53
CA PHE A 110 -1.32 9.11 6.01
C PHE A 110 -1.59 9.21 4.53
N VAL A 111 -1.88 8.06 3.92
CA VAL A 111 -2.42 8.00 2.56
C VAL A 111 -3.80 7.35 2.62
N GLU A 112 -4.65 7.74 1.68
CA GLU A 112 -5.90 7.05 1.40
C GLU A 112 -5.72 6.30 0.09
N PHE A 113 -6.38 5.16 -0.07
CA PHE A 113 -6.42 4.53 -1.36
C PHE A 113 -7.66 4.98 -2.12
N GLU A 114 -7.53 5.02 -3.44
CA GLU A 114 -8.61 5.41 -4.33
C GLU A 114 -8.70 4.37 -5.41
N PRO A 115 -9.81 3.62 -5.48
CA PRO A 115 -10.00 2.65 -6.56
C PRO A 115 -10.11 3.36 -7.91
N ASP A 116 -9.68 2.66 -8.97
CA ASP A 116 -9.87 3.16 -10.31
C ASP A 116 -11.36 3.32 -10.59
N ALA A 117 -11.75 4.50 -11.05
CA ALA A 117 -13.16 4.82 -11.33
C ALA A 117 -13.79 3.85 -12.33
N SER A 118 -13.02 3.35 -13.28
CA SER A 118 -13.54 2.40 -14.28
C SER A 118 -13.96 1.07 -13.66
N LEU A 119 -13.37 0.70 -12.52
CA LEU A 119 -13.70 -0.54 -11.81
C LEU A 119 -14.88 -0.37 -10.86
N LEU A 120 -15.16 0.85 -10.45
CA LEU A 120 -16.19 1.15 -9.46
C LEU A 120 -17.43 1.79 -10.04
N THR A 121 -17.55 1.87 -11.37
CA THR A 121 -18.66 2.58 -12.00
C THR A 121 -20.02 2.10 -11.50
N ALA A 122 -20.21 0.79 -11.40
CA ALA A 122 -21.47 0.24 -10.91
C ALA A 122 -21.65 0.46 -9.41
N ASP A 123 -20.57 0.28 -8.66
CA ASP A 123 -20.61 0.41 -7.19
C ASP A 123 -20.77 1.86 -6.77
N ALA A 124 -20.11 2.78 -7.47
CA ALA A 124 -20.20 4.20 -7.17
C ALA A 124 -21.63 4.73 -7.27
N LYS A 125 -22.43 4.19 -8.17
CA LYS A 125 -23.82 4.57 -8.33
C LYS A 125 -24.70 4.14 -7.17
N ASN A 126 -24.27 3.12 -6.44
CA ASN A 126 -25.01 2.55 -5.31
C ASN A 126 -24.48 3.05 -3.96
N GLN A 127 -23.46 3.87 -3.96
CA GLN A 127 -22.90 4.45 -2.74
C GLN A 127 -23.71 5.66 -2.32
N PRO A 128 -24.05 5.79 -1.06
CA PRO A 128 -24.72 6.99 -0.56
C PRO A 128 -23.85 8.24 -0.65
#